data_61e68eaf0ab9b9b30597f94e6bfd8c2f
#
_entry.id   61e68eaf0ab9b9b30597f94e6bfd8c2f
#
_cell.length_a   1.000
_cell.length_b   1.000
_cell.length_c   1.000
_cell.angle_alpha   90.00
_cell.angle_beta   90.00
_cell.angle_gamma   90.00
#
_symmetry.space_group_name_H-M   'P 1'
#
loop_
_entity.id
_entity.type
_entity.pdbx_description
1 polymer ?
#
loop_
_entity_poly.entity_id
_entity_poly.type
_entity_poly.pdbx_seq_one_letter_code
_entity_poly.pdbx_strand_id
1 'polypeptide(L)'
;MINLEPFNQTRLFGLDKYISDLIRLYENDKLPNKLLLSGLKGSGKSTLAFHLINYALSKDQKYKYHLNDFQINKENTSFKTVLNRSNPNLRIIDIDIDKKFIDINQIRELIINLNKSSFNNKPRFVLIDNIEFLNINSINALLKILEEPNYNVYFILINNNKKILPTLLSRCVNYKIHLSNSEVMNIT
;
A
#
# COMPACT_ATOMS: atom_id res chain seq x y z
N MET A 1 -12.33 -4.53 22.15
CA MET A 1 -11.85 -5.26 20.97
C MET A 1 -10.61 -4.57 20.43
N ILE A 2 -9.51 -5.31 20.24
CA ILE A 2 -8.32 -4.77 19.57
C ILE A 2 -8.72 -4.56 18.11
N ASN A 3 -8.64 -3.34 17.63
CA ASN A 3 -8.91 -3.04 16.23
C ASN A 3 -7.70 -3.51 15.39
N LEU A 4 -7.86 -4.66 14.69
CA LEU A 4 -6.81 -5.30 13.89
C LEU A 4 -6.73 -4.76 12.47
N GLU A 5 -7.43 -3.67 12.15
CA GLU A 5 -7.34 -3.04 10.83
C GLU A 5 -5.89 -2.64 10.52
N PRO A 6 -5.36 -2.96 9.33
CA PRO A 6 -3.95 -2.77 8.98
C PRO A 6 -3.45 -1.32 9.17
N PHE A 7 -4.30 -0.33 8.89
CA PHE A 7 -3.97 1.09 9.03
C PHE A 7 -3.92 1.58 10.48
N ASN A 8 -4.42 0.78 11.45
CA ASN A 8 -4.35 1.08 12.89
C ASN A 8 -3.11 0.47 13.55
N GLN A 9 -2.44 -0.46 12.88
CA GLN A 9 -1.26 -1.14 13.43
C GLN A 9 -0.07 -0.20 13.42
N THR A 10 0.42 0.15 14.60
CA THR A 10 1.59 1.03 14.75
C THR A 10 2.90 0.27 14.91
N ARG A 11 2.84 -1.04 15.12
CA ARG A 11 3.99 -1.93 15.18
C ARG A 11 3.94 -2.93 14.05
N LEU A 12 5.11 -3.25 13.52
CA LEU A 12 5.29 -4.28 12.51
C LEU A 12 5.93 -5.49 13.18
N PHE A 13 5.35 -6.69 12.98
CA PHE A 13 5.86 -7.93 13.55
C PHE A 13 6.24 -8.91 12.45
N GLY A 14 7.46 -9.49 12.55
CA GLY A 14 7.94 -10.53 11.62
C GLY A 14 8.20 -10.04 10.19
N LEU A 15 8.14 -8.74 9.94
CA LEU A 15 8.32 -8.15 8.61
C LEU A 15 9.49 -7.16 8.55
N ASP A 16 10.39 -7.20 9.55
CA ASP A 16 11.49 -6.26 9.71
C ASP A 16 12.41 -6.22 8.49
N LYS A 17 12.74 -7.40 7.95
CA LYS A 17 13.56 -7.51 6.74
C LYS A 17 12.87 -6.86 5.54
N TYR A 18 11.57 -7.12 5.37
CA TYR A 18 10.80 -6.61 4.24
C TYR A 18 10.67 -5.09 4.28
N ILE A 19 10.37 -4.52 5.45
CA ILE A 19 10.27 -3.06 5.59
C ILE A 19 11.63 -2.39 5.41
N SER A 20 12.72 -2.97 5.95
CA SER A 20 14.08 -2.47 5.78
C SER A 20 14.49 -2.42 4.31
N ASP A 21 14.21 -3.49 3.55
CA ASP A 21 14.51 -3.55 2.13
C ASP A 21 13.71 -2.51 1.33
N LEU A 22 12.41 -2.37 1.59
CA LEU A 22 11.56 -1.40 0.91
C LEU A 22 11.95 0.04 1.23
N ILE A 23 12.29 0.35 2.48
CA ILE A 23 12.79 1.66 2.89
C ILE A 23 14.12 1.95 2.20
N ARG A 24 15.05 1.00 2.17
CA ARG A 24 16.34 1.15 1.47
C ARG A 24 16.15 1.43 -0.03
N LEU A 25 15.22 0.74 -0.67
CA LEU A 25 14.88 1.01 -2.07
C LEU A 25 14.30 2.41 -2.24
N TYR A 26 13.42 2.83 -1.35
CA TYR A 26 12.83 4.18 -1.37
C TYR A 26 13.88 5.27 -1.19
N GLU A 27 14.78 5.12 -0.20
CA GLU A 27 15.85 6.10 0.08
C GLU A 27 16.87 6.25 -1.06
N ASN A 28 17.05 5.21 -1.86
CA ASN A 28 17.95 5.22 -3.01
C ASN A 28 17.24 5.53 -4.34
N ASP A 29 15.99 6.03 -4.31
CA ASP A 29 15.16 6.30 -5.50
C ASP A 29 15.01 5.08 -6.43
N LYS A 30 15.05 3.86 -5.85
CA LYS A 30 14.94 2.58 -6.55
C LYS A 30 13.64 1.83 -6.23
N LEU A 31 12.77 2.41 -5.40
CA LEU A 31 11.48 1.79 -5.15
C LEU A 31 10.67 1.76 -6.45
N PRO A 32 10.21 0.59 -6.91
CA PRO A 32 9.35 0.52 -8.09
C PRO A 32 8.08 1.34 -7.89
N ASN A 33 7.73 2.16 -8.86
CA ASN A 33 6.48 2.93 -8.82
C ASN A 33 5.23 2.05 -9.01
N LYS A 34 5.40 0.77 -9.32
CA LYS A 34 4.36 -0.27 -9.45
C LYS A 34 4.79 -1.52 -8.69
N LEU A 35 4.52 -1.55 -7.39
CA LEU A 35 4.89 -2.63 -6.48
C LEU A 35 3.69 -3.56 -6.26
N LEU A 36 3.87 -4.85 -6.47
CA LEU A 36 2.89 -5.88 -6.14
C LEU A 36 3.39 -6.66 -4.92
N LEU A 37 2.73 -6.53 -3.79
CA LEU A 37 2.96 -7.36 -2.61
C LEU A 37 2.10 -8.63 -2.71
N SER A 38 2.72 -9.79 -2.84
CA SER A 38 2.03 -11.07 -2.96
C SER A 38 2.40 -12.02 -1.82
N GLY A 39 1.45 -12.85 -1.40
CA GLY A 39 1.63 -13.81 -0.31
C GLY A 39 0.32 -14.24 0.30
N LEU A 40 0.36 -15.12 1.29
CA LEU A 40 -0.84 -15.64 1.97
C LEU A 40 -1.68 -14.50 2.57
N LYS A 41 -2.99 -14.70 2.62
CA LYS A 41 -3.89 -13.78 3.33
C LYS A 41 -3.49 -13.75 4.82
N GLY A 42 -3.50 -12.57 5.43
CA GLY A 42 -3.10 -12.41 6.83
C GLY A 42 -1.58 -12.32 7.08
N SER A 43 -0.72 -12.36 6.04
CA SER A 43 0.74 -12.22 6.20
C SER A 43 1.24 -10.78 6.43
N GLY A 44 0.38 -9.84 6.81
CA GLY A 44 0.75 -8.48 7.14
C GLY A 44 1.10 -7.55 5.96
N LYS A 45 0.78 -7.95 4.70
CA LYS A 45 1.10 -7.15 3.50
C LYS A 45 0.53 -5.74 3.55
N SER A 46 -0.74 -5.61 3.95
CA SER A 46 -1.40 -4.29 4.06
C SER A 46 -0.76 -3.46 5.16
N THR A 47 -0.44 -4.06 6.32
CA THR A 47 0.30 -3.40 7.40
C THR A 47 1.67 -2.93 6.92
N LEU A 48 2.42 -3.78 6.21
CA LEU A 48 3.71 -3.44 5.62
C LEU A 48 3.60 -2.24 4.66
N ALA A 49 2.57 -2.24 3.81
CA ALA A 49 2.31 -1.12 2.90
C ALA A 49 2.03 0.18 3.67
N PHE A 50 1.20 0.16 4.71
CA PHE A 50 0.93 1.33 5.53
C PHE A 50 2.18 1.84 6.27
N HIS A 51 3.05 0.96 6.75
CA HIS A 51 4.32 1.35 7.37
C HIS A 51 5.25 2.04 6.36
N LEU A 52 5.40 1.50 5.15
CA LEU A 52 6.20 2.13 4.08
C LEU A 52 5.64 3.51 3.70
N ILE A 53 4.32 3.61 3.52
CA ILE A 53 3.63 4.87 3.19
C ILE A 53 3.83 5.89 4.32
N ASN A 54 3.63 5.47 5.58
CA ASN A 54 3.83 6.35 6.72
C ASN A 54 5.28 6.84 6.81
N TYR A 55 6.25 5.94 6.62
CA TYR A 55 7.67 6.30 6.55
C TYR A 55 7.90 7.43 5.52
N ALA A 56 7.47 7.22 4.27
CA ALA A 56 7.67 8.18 3.19
C ALA A 56 6.98 9.52 3.44
N LEU A 57 5.76 9.52 3.96
CA LEU A 57 4.98 10.74 4.18
C LEU A 57 5.36 11.51 5.45
N SER A 58 6.01 10.85 6.43
CA SER A 58 6.36 11.46 7.71
C SER A 58 7.81 11.97 7.80
N LYS A 59 8.64 11.82 6.74
CA LYS A 59 10.07 12.19 6.75
C LYS A 59 10.33 13.60 7.25
N ASP A 60 9.50 14.57 6.85
CA ASP A 60 9.65 15.98 7.19
C ASP A 60 8.77 16.41 8.38
N GLN A 61 8.18 15.45 9.10
CA GLN A 61 7.32 15.76 10.24
C GLN A 61 8.10 15.75 11.55
N LYS A 62 7.57 16.47 12.55
CA LYS A 62 8.16 16.50 13.89
C LYS A 62 8.22 15.09 14.50
N TYR A 63 7.17 14.33 14.33
CA TYR A 63 7.04 12.96 14.85
C TYR A 63 7.21 11.98 13.69
N LYS A 64 8.46 11.62 13.41
CA LYS A 64 8.82 10.72 12.30
C LYS A 64 8.51 9.26 12.64
N TYR A 65 8.56 8.43 11.61
CA TYR A 65 8.60 6.98 11.76
C TYR A 65 9.85 6.54 12.51
N HIS A 66 9.75 5.59 13.45
CA HIS A 66 10.85 5.04 14.22
C HIS A 66 11.48 3.87 13.45
N LEU A 67 12.69 4.06 12.94
CA LEU A 67 13.41 3.06 12.13
C LEU A 67 13.97 1.91 12.96
N ASN A 68 14.35 2.15 14.21
CA ASN A 68 15.02 1.13 15.03
C ASN A 68 14.09 -0.02 15.43
N ASP A 69 12.82 0.27 15.62
CA ASP A 69 11.79 -0.65 16.09
C ASP A 69 10.61 -0.75 15.11
N PHE A 70 10.77 -0.20 13.92
CA PHE A 70 9.76 -0.17 12.84
C PHE A 70 8.38 0.23 13.32
N GLN A 71 8.34 1.32 14.07
CA GLN A 71 7.11 1.80 14.70
C GLN A 71 6.63 3.12 14.11
N ILE A 72 5.31 3.19 13.85
CA ILE A 72 4.63 4.42 13.50
C ILE A 72 4.41 5.25 14.77
N ASN A 73 4.85 6.49 14.75
CA ASN A 73 4.53 7.43 15.83
C ASN A 73 3.07 7.89 15.71
N LYS A 74 2.26 7.62 16.72
CA LYS A 74 0.82 7.99 16.76
C LYS A 74 0.57 9.48 16.67
N GLU A 75 1.54 10.29 17.04
CA GLU A 75 1.43 11.77 17.01
C GLU A 75 1.73 12.35 15.63
N ASN A 76 2.25 11.57 14.66
CA ASN A 76 2.52 12.13 13.36
C ASN A 76 1.23 12.44 12.57
N THR A 77 1.28 13.54 11.84
CA THR A 77 0.13 14.03 11.08
C THR A 77 -0.29 13.04 9.97
N SER A 78 0.68 12.38 9.33
CA SER A 78 0.38 11.40 8.29
C SER A 78 -0.40 10.22 8.84
N PHE A 79 -0.07 9.70 10.02
CA PHE A 79 -0.83 8.64 10.66
C PHE A 79 -2.26 9.08 10.98
N LYS A 80 -2.42 10.24 11.63
CA LYS A 80 -3.74 10.79 11.99
C LYS A 80 -4.63 11.00 10.77
N THR A 81 -4.06 11.53 9.67
CA THR A 81 -4.82 11.76 8.43
C THR A 81 -5.14 10.46 7.68
N VAL A 82 -4.29 9.44 7.77
CA VAL A 82 -4.58 8.10 7.22
C VAL A 82 -5.73 7.45 7.99
N LEU A 83 -5.72 7.49 9.32
CA LEU A 83 -6.82 6.99 10.16
C LEU A 83 -8.15 7.62 9.80
N ASN A 84 -8.16 8.93 9.57
CA ASN A 84 -9.36 9.69 9.23
C ASN A 84 -9.70 9.65 7.73
N ARG A 85 -8.98 8.85 6.93
CA ARG A 85 -9.13 8.76 5.47
C ARG A 85 -9.09 10.12 4.75
N SER A 86 -8.37 11.08 5.31
CA SER A 86 -8.26 12.46 4.81
C SER A 86 -6.87 12.83 4.27
N ASN A 87 -5.95 11.86 4.20
CA ASN A 87 -4.61 12.12 3.70
C ASN A 87 -4.62 12.45 2.20
N PRO A 88 -4.15 13.65 1.78
CA PRO A 88 -4.20 14.06 0.38
C PRO A 88 -3.23 13.27 -0.52
N ASN A 89 -2.22 12.65 0.07
CA ASN A 89 -1.18 11.90 -0.64
C ASN A 89 -1.42 10.39 -0.66
N LEU A 90 -2.52 9.89 -0.08
CA LEU A 90 -2.87 8.47 -0.07
C LEU A 90 -4.29 8.25 -0.60
N ARG A 91 -4.41 7.34 -1.55
CA ARG A 91 -5.69 6.78 -1.98
C ARG A 91 -5.70 5.29 -1.69
N ILE A 92 -6.75 4.84 -1.01
CA ILE A 92 -6.95 3.44 -0.66
C ILE A 92 -8.16 2.95 -1.45
N ILE A 93 -8.00 1.81 -2.11
CA ILE A 93 -9.05 1.10 -2.82
C ILE A 93 -9.09 -0.31 -2.26
N ASP A 94 -10.27 -0.75 -1.91
CA ASP A 94 -10.57 -2.09 -1.45
C ASP A 94 -12.03 -2.43 -1.80
N ILE A 95 -12.44 -3.65 -1.50
CA ILE A 95 -13.81 -4.08 -1.65
C ILE A 95 -14.68 -3.34 -0.64
N ASP A 96 -15.75 -2.71 -1.11
CA ASP A 96 -16.77 -2.15 -0.24
C ASP A 96 -17.50 -3.26 0.54
N ILE A 97 -17.95 -2.97 1.75
CA ILE A 97 -18.51 -3.95 2.72
C ILE A 97 -19.63 -4.80 2.10
N ASP A 98 -20.46 -4.21 1.25
CA ASP A 98 -21.63 -4.87 0.64
C ASP A 98 -21.39 -5.34 -0.80
N LYS A 99 -20.13 -5.30 -1.27
CA LYS A 99 -19.78 -5.67 -2.64
C LYS A 99 -18.91 -6.92 -2.69
N LYS A 100 -19.00 -7.64 -3.83
CA LYS A 100 -18.15 -8.82 -4.11
C LYS A 100 -16.91 -8.49 -4.91
N PHE A 101 -16.84 -7.32 -5.51
CA PHE A 101 -15.77 -6.87 -6.40
C PHE A 101 -15.45 -5.41 -6.17
N ILE A 102 -14.21 -5.04 -6.48
CA ILE A 102 -13.79 -3.65 -6.58
C ILE A 102 -14.45 -3.05 -7.83
N ASP A 103 -15.25 -2.01 -7.62
CA ASP A 103 -16.05 -1.39 -8.68
C ASP A 103 -15.17 -0.56 -9.63
N ILE A 104 -15.52 -0.56 -10.92
CA ILE A 104 -14.86 0.29 -11.90
C ILE A 104 -14.94 1.79 -11.55
N ASN A 105 -16.00 2.22 -10.87
CA ASN A 105 -16.15 3.62 -10.48
C ASN A 105 -15.07 4.04 -9.47
N GLN A 106 -14.65 3.16 -8.54
CA GLN A 106 -13.53 3.44 -7.65
C GLN A 106 -12.23 3.69 -8.44
N ILE A 107 -11.98 2.92 -9.50
CA ILE A 107 -10.82 3.12 -10.38
C ILE A 107 -10.94 4.40 -11.21
N ARG A 108 -12.13 4.73 -11.71
CA ARG A 108 -12.39 5.98 -12.46
C ARG A 108 -12.18 7.21 -11.58
N GLU A 109 -12.67 7.18 -10.35
CA GLU A 109 -12.46 8.26 -9.38
C GLU A 109 -10.98 8.41 -9.02
N LEU A 110 -10.26 7.30 -8.86
CA LEU A 110 -8.81 7.32 -8.70
C LEU A 110 -8.14 8.05 -9.86
N ILE A 111 -8.45 7.69 -11.11
CA ILE A 111 -7.87 8.32 -12.31
C ILE A 111 -8.14 9.83 -12.32
N ILE A 112 -9.37 10.25 -12.05
CA ILE A 112 -9.75 11.67 -11.97
C ILE A 112 -8.92 12.39 -10.89
N ASN A 113 -8.74 11.76 -9.73
CA ASN A 113 -7.97 12.33 -8.63
C ASN A 113 -6.47 12.42 -8.94
N LEU A 114 -5.91 11.43 -9.62
CA LEU A 114 -4.48 11.43 -9.99
C LEU A 114 -4.16 12.47 -11.08
N ASN A 115 -5.11 12.79 -11.94
CA ASN A 115 -4.95 13.83 -12.97
C ASN A 115 -5.04 15.25 -12.42
N LYS A 116 -5.49 15.44 -11.17
CA LYS A 116 -5.40 16.73 -10.49
C LYS A 116 -3.97 17.03 -10.09
N SER A 117 -3.58 18.28 -10.12
CA SER A 117 -2.27 18.72 -9.62
C SER A 117 -2.03 18.26 -8.19
N SER A 118 -0.78 17.89 -7.87
CA SER A 118 -0.41 17.53 -6.51
C SER A 118 -0.66 18.72 -5.57
N PHE A 119 -1.25 18.44 -4.41
CA PHE A 119 -1.47 19.45 -3.37
C PHE A 119 -0.16 19.93 -2.73
N ASN A 120 0.87 19.11 -2.80
CA ASN A 120 2.20 19.39 -2.26
C ASN A 120 3.26 18.58 -3.05
N ASN A 121 4.53 18.84 -2.78
CA ASN A 121 5.66 18.14 -3.44
C ASN A 121 5.93 16.72 -2.90
N LYS A 122 5.07 16.20 -2.02
CA LYS A 122 5.24 14.87 -1.46
C LYS A 122 4.81 13.78 -2.45
N PRO A 123 5.38 12.57 -2.33
CA PRO A 123 4.95 11.44 -3.14
C PRO A 123 3.47 11.12 -2.89
N ARG A 124 2.79 10.67 -3.94
CA ARG A 124 1.40 10.17 -3.84
C ARG A 124 1.42 8.65 -3.88
N PHE A 125 0.68 8.04 -2.99
CA PHE A 125 0.53 6.59 -2.91
C PHE A 125 -0.89 6.18 -3.27
N VAL A 126 -0.98 5.10 -4.03
CA VAL A 126 -2.22 4.39 -4.33
C VAL A 126 -2.07 2.98 -3.79
N LEU A 127 -2.82 2.66 -2.76
CA LEU A 127 -2.89 1.33 -2.19
C LEU A 127 -4.17 0.65 -2.68
N ILE A 128 -4.03 -0.44 -3.42
CA ILE A 128 -5.17 -1.28 -3.86
C ILE A 128 -5.03 -2.62 -3.16
N ASP A 129 -5.86 -2.85 -2.15
CA ASP A 129 -5.90 -4.14 -1.46
C ASP A 129 -6.83 -5.12 -2.19
N ASN A 130 -6.58 -6.41 -2.00
CA ASN A 130 -7.42 -7.48 -2.55
C ASN A 130 -7.62 -7.38 -4.08
N ILE A 131 -6.54 -7.14 -4.84
CA ILE A 131 -6.61 -6.92 -6.31
C ILE A 131 -7.22 -8.09 -7.08
N GLU A 132 -7.24 -9.29 -6.50
CA GLU A 132 -7.92 -10.46 -7.04
C GLU A 132 -9.44 -10.30 -7.20
N PHE A 133 -10.01 -9.28 -6.57
CA PHE A 133 -11.43 -8.93 -6.68
C PHE A 133 -11.71 -7.77 -7.64
N LEU A 134 -10.70 -7.32 -8.40
CA LEU A 134 -10.95 -6.44 -9.53
C LEU A 134 -11.70 -7.18 -10.63
N ASN A 135 -12.81 -6.63 -11.10
CA ASN A 135 -13.47 -7.16 -12.29
C ASN A 135 -12.69 -6.76 -13.55
N ILE A 136 -13.00 -7.39 -14.68
CA ILE A 136 -12.26 -7.18 -15.95
C ILE A 136 -12.26 -5.70 -16.40
N ASN A 137 -13.34 -4.97 -16.18
CA ASN A 137 -13.44 -3.57 -16.56
C ASN A 137 -12.58 -2.69 -15.66
N SER A 138 -12.55 -2.98 -14.34
CA SER A 138 -11.70 -2.32 -13.36
C SER A 138 -10.22 -2.57 -13.67
N ILE A 139 -9.86 -3.81 -14.03
CA ILE A 139 -8.49 -4.15 -14.43
C ILE A 139 -8.08 -3.37 -15.68
N ASN A 140 -8.91 -3.36 -16.73
CA ASN A 140 -8.59 -2.64 -17.97
C ASN A 140 -8.44 -1.13 -17.76
N ALA A 141 -9.23 -0.55 -16.86
CA ALA A 141 -9.07 0.85 -16.49
C ALA A 141 -7.77 1.10 -15.70
N LEU A 142 -7.42 0.19 -14.78
CA LEU A 142 -6.18 0.25 -14.00
C LEU A 142 -4.94 0.09 -14.88
N LEU A 143 -4.96 -0.84 -15.84
CA LEU A 143 -3.83 -1.09 -16.74
C LEU A 143 -3.43 0.18 -17.50
N LYS A 144 -4.38 1.00 -17.93
CA LYS A 144 -4.09 2.26 -18.64
C LYS A 144 -3.26 3.22 -17.81
N ILE A 145 -3.57 3.37 -16.51
CA ILE A 145 -2.81 4.26 -15.63
C ILE A 145 -1.48 3.66 -15.17
N LEU A 146 -1.39 2.33 -15.14
CA LEU A 146 -0.13 1.65 -14.85
C LEU A 146 0.85 1.68 -16.02
N GLU A 147 0.39 1.85 -17.26
CA GLU A 147 1.27 2.01 -18.43
C GLU A 147 2.04 3.32 -18.36
N GLU A 148 1.36 4.42 -18.07
CA GLU A 148 1.92 5.77 -17.99
C GLU A 148 1.59 6.43 -16.65
N PRO A 149 2.24 6.01 -15.56
CA PRO A 149 1.96 6.58 -14.24
C PRO A 149 2.46 8.03 -14.18
N ASN A 150 1.68 8.89 -13.53
CA ASN A 150 2.09 10.25 -13.27
C ASN A 150 3.39 10.29 -12.44
N TYR A 151 4.18 11.34 -12.63
CA TYR A 151 5.40 11.56 -11.84
C TYR A 151 5.12 11.55 -10.34
N ASN A 152 6.01 10.92 -9.58
CA ASN A 152 5.98 10.82 -8.11
C ASN A 152 4.71 10.13 -7.56
N VAL A 153 4.14 9.18 -8.32
CA VAL A 153 3.02 8.34 -7.91
C VAL A 153 3.48 6.89 -7.78
N TYR A 154 3.24 6.30 -6.62
CA TYR A 154 3.57 4.92 -6.30
C TYR A 154 2.31 4.09 -6.14
N PHE A 155 2.17 3.05 -6.93
CA PHE A 155 1.11 2.05 -6.81
C PHE A 155 1.61 0.88 -5.97
N ILE A 156 0.91 0.57 -4.90
CA ILE A 156 1.13 -0.63 -4.08
C ILE A 156 -0.12 -1.49 -4.22
N LEU A 157 0.03 -2.62 -4.88
CA LEU A 157 -1.02 -3.59 -5.12
C LEU A 157 -0.83 -4.78 -4.18
N ILE A 158 -1.91 -5.29 -3.59
CA ILE A 158 -1.85 -6.43 -2.67
C ILE A 158 -2.66 -7.59 -3.23
N ASN A 159 -1.98 -8.73 -3.40
CA ASN A 159 -2.58 -10.00 -3.80
C ASN A 159 -2.46 -11.05 -2.70
N ASN A 160 -3.56 -11.69 -2.36
CA ASN A 160 -3.64 -12.75 -1.34
C ASN A 160 -3.41 -14.15 -1.92
N ASN A 161 -2.34 -14.28 -2.71
CA ASN A 161 -1.92 -15.53 -3.37
C ASN A 161 -3.00 -16.14 -4.28
N LYS A 162 -3.83 -15.29 -4.88
CA LYS A 162 -4.84 -15.69 -5.87
C LYS A 162 -4.31 -15.45 -7.29
N LYS A 163 -4.91 -16.14 -8.24
CA LYS A 163 -4.58 -15.95 -9.67
C LYS A 163 -5.05 -14.57 -10.12
N ILE A 164 -4.15 -13.80 -10.68
CA ILE A 164 -4.41 -12.49 -11.28
C ILE A 164 -4.00 -12.50 -12.76
N LEU A 165 -4.49 -11.54 -13.52
CA LEU A 165 -4.22 -11.49 -14.96
C LEU A 165 -2.71 -11.29 -15.24
N PRO A 166 -2.14 -12.06 -16.20
CA PRO A 166 -0.73 -11.90 -16.60
C PRO A 166 -0.39 -10.47 -17.04
N THR A 167 -1.33 -9.77 -17.66
CA THR A 167 -1.18 -8.37 -18.10
C THR A 167 -0.95 -7.41 -16.93
N LEU A 168 -1.52 -7.67 -15.75
CA LEU A 168 -1.28 -6.89 -14.54
C LEU A 168 0.08 -7.26 -13.94
N LEU A 169 0.39 -8.57 -13.89
CA LEU A 169 1.69 -9.06 -13.38
C LEU A 169 2.87 -8.50 -14.17
N SER A 170 2.77 -8.43 -15.50
CA SER A 170 3.87 -7.95 -16.36
C SER A 170 4.19 -6.46 -16.19
N ARG A 171 3.28 -5.69 -15.57
CA ARG A 171 3.46 -4.25 -15.33
C ARG A 171 3.92 -3.89 -13.93
N CYS A 172 3.99 -4.87 -13.03
CA CYS A 172 4.35 -4.65 -11.63
C CYS A 172 5.61 -5.42 -11.26
N VAL A 173 6.40 -4.86 -10.37
CA VAL A 173 7.48 -5.61 -9.71
C VAL A 173 6.85 -6.41 -8.57
N ASN A 174 6.90 -7.74 -8.69
CA ASN A 174 6.33 -8.62 -7.69
C ASN A 174 7.30 -8.86 -6.53
N TYR A 175 6.90 -8.45 -5.34
CA TYR A 175 7.61 -8.63 -4.10
C TYR A 175 6.86 -9.64 -3.22
N LYS A 176 7.42 -10.85 -3.11
CA LYS A 176 6.77 -11.95 -2.40
C LYS A 176 7.04 -11.88 -0.91
N ILE A 177 5.99 -11.92 -0.11
CA ILE A 177 6.04 -11.97 1.35
C ILE A 177 5.82 -13.41 1.80
N HIS A 178 6.82 -13.97 2.45
CA HIS A 178 6.78 -15.29 3.06
C HIS A 178 7.12 -15.15 4.54
N LEU A 179 6.17 -15.45 5.41
CA LEU A 179 6.42 -15.59 6.83
C LEU A 179 6.78 -17.05 7.13
N SER A 180 7.83 -17.27 7.88
CA SER A 180 8.16 -18.58 8.44
C SER A 180 7.14 -18.97 9.52
N ASN A 181 7.00 -20.26 9.80
CA ASN A 181 6.10 -20.72 10.85
C ASN A 181 6.41 -20.14 12.23
N SER A 182 7.70 -19.85 12.52
CA SER A 182 8.13 -19.18 13.74
C SER A 182 7.70 -17.71 13.82
N GLU A 183 7.68 -17.01 12.69
CA GLU A 183 7.22 -15.60 12.62
C GLU A 183 5.70 -15.51 12.76
N VAL A 184 4.96 -16.48 12.23
CA VAL A 184 3.50 -16.56 12.38
C VAL A 184 3.10 -16.78 13.84
N MET A 185 3.82 -17.62 14.60
CA MET A 185 3.54 -17.86 16.02
C MET A 185 3.79 -16.64 16.93
N ASN A 186 4.62 -15.70 16.51
CA ASN A 186 4.88 -14.46 17.27
C ASN A 186 3.83 -13.36 17.02
N ILE A 187 2.90 -13.56 16.08
CA ILE A 187 1.85 -12.61 15.71
C ILE A 187 0.50 -12.96 16.36
N THR A 188 0.34 -14.20 16.82
CA THR A 188 -0.85 -14.68 17.52
C THR A 188 -0.71 -14.55 19.02
#